data_58960f04e84c4796927176780cfd8ca0
#
_entry.id   58960f04e84c4796927176780cfd8ca0
#
_cell.length_a   1.000
_cell.length_b   1.000
_cell.length_c   1.000
_cell.angle_alpha   90.00
_cell.angle_beta   90.00
_cell.angle_gamma   90.00
#
_symmetry.space_group_name_H-M   'P 1'
#
loop_
_entity.id
_entity.type
_entity.pdbx_description
1 polymer ?
#
loop_
_entity_poly.entity_id
_entity_poly.type
_entity_poly.pdbx_seq_one_letter_code
_entity_poly.pdbx_strand_id
1 'polypeptide(L)'
;MSALSTGITVEYAIHENEVKVSSAPEERVILVMGFMTIKEAWTPLIDMLLHKWDDAVGNVKLVSFDNRGVGGSDVPWWRYTTSGMAQDALALMDYLNWESAHVVGVSMGGMISLELASTVPKRVKSLTLMVTTRGKYVEDPRSKGPMKESMDATEPEAIAKAQLKLLYSDVYLDQPMAFGDKTRRHVMHEYLEFHAKTRVKPLVRGMVNQVLAIRTHWISDERLAAINDAGFPILLVGGAMDILIPPREMQTLRQHLKGDHVQTLFFEQGGHGIFIQYPAEIADGLTELILRC
;
A
#
# COMPACT_ATOMS: atom_id res chain seq x y z
N MET A 1 -19.61 0.62 3.62
CA MET A 1 -19.75 0.30 2.17
C MET A 1 -20.35 1.49 1.45
N SER A 2 -19.82 1.81 0.28
CA SER A 2 -20.31 2.93 -0.53
C SER A 2 -20.38 2.56 -2.01
N ALA A 3 -21.51 2.87 -2.66
CA ALA A 3 -21.65 2.78 -4.10
C ALA A 3 -20.94 3.97 -4.76
N LEU A 4 -19.97 3.69 -5.61
CA LEU A 4 -19.16 4.68 -6.29
C LEU A 4 -19.72 5.01 -7.69
N SER A 5 -19.32 6.17 -8.22
CA SER A 5 -19.65 6.58 -9.59
C SER A 5 -19.09 5.63 -10.67
N THR A 6 -18.09 4.79 -10.32
CA THR A 6 -17.56 3.73 -11.19
C THR A 6 -18.47 2.50 -11.31
N GLY A 7 -19.61 2.50 -10.62
CA GLY A 7 -20.60 1.40 -10.67
C GLY A 7 -20.25 0.22 -9.78
N ILE A 8 -19.32 0.35 -8.86
CA ILE A 8 -19.01 -0.67 -7.85
C ILE A 8 -19.27 -0.16 -6.43
N THR A 9 -19.52 -1.09 -5.53
CA THR A 9 -19.53 -0.82 -4.09
C THR A 9 -18.18 -1.15 -3.49
N VAL A 10 -17.62 -0.26 -2.70
CA VAL A 10 -16.38 -0.51 -1.94
C VAL A 10 -16.65 -0.51 -0.45
N GLU A 11 -15.96 -1.41 0.25
CA GLU A 11 -15.87 -1.37 1.71
C GLU A 11 -14.67 -0.50 2.12
N TYR A 12 -14.91 0.45 3.00
CA TYR A 12 -13.90 1.36 3.52
C TYR A 12 -14.06 1.61 5.01
N ALA A 13 -12.98 2.09 5.64
CA ALA A 13 -12.96 2.57 7.02
C ALA A 13 -12.32 3.95 7.07
N ILE A 14 -12.84 4.80 7.96
CA ILE A 14 -12.27 6.12 8.26
C ILE A 14 -11.59 6.02 9.62
N HIS A 15 -10.38 6.59 9.71
CA HIS A 15 -9.59 6.65 10.92
C HIS A 15 -9.19 8.11 11.15
N GLU A 16 -9.30 8.56 12.39
CA GLU A 16 -9.04 9.96 12.76
C GLU A 16 -8.24 9.98 14.07
N ASN A 17 -7.38 11.00 14.24
CA ASN A 17 -6.74 11.22 15.52
C ASN A 17 -7.78 11.60 16.60
N GLU A 18 -7.54 11.14 17.83
CA GLU A 18 -8.48 11.33 18.95
C GLU A 18 -8.50 12.79 19.41
N VAL A 19 -7.33 13.41 19.48
CA VAL A 19 -7.19 14.81 19.91
C VAL A 19 -7.37 15.73 18.71
N LYS A 20 -8.48 16.46 18.67
CA LYS A 20 -8.79 17.41 17.60
C LYS A 20 -8.35 18.81 17.97
N VAL A 21 -7.63 19.46 17.06
CA VAL A 21 -7.26 20.88 17.16
C VAL A 21 -8.24 21.69 16.33
N SER A 22 -9.17 22.39 16.99
CA SER A 22 -10.33 23.05 16.34
C SER A 22 -9.97 24.13 15.30
N SER A 23 -8.78 24.68 15.35
CA SER A 23 -8.29 25.72 14.42
C SER A 23 -7.33 25.20 13.34
N ALA A 24 -6.90 23.93 13.43
CA ALA A 24 -5.96 23.37 12.47
C ALA A 24 -6.68 22.81 11.24
N PRO A 25 -6.08 22.89 10.04
CA PRO A 25 -6.59 22.22 8.86
C PRO A 25 -6.62 20.70 9.06
N GLU A 26 -7.53 20.03 8.36
CA GLU A 26 -7.61 18.56 8.33
C GLU A 26 -6.83 18.02 7.13
N GLU A 27 -5.78 17.25 7.41
CA GLU A 27 -5.05 16.52 6.37
C GLU A 27 -5.78 15.20 6.05
N ARG A 28 -5.87 14.89 4.76
CA ARG A 28 -6.66 13.76 4.24
C ARG A 28 -5.75 12.77 3.54
N VAL A 29 -5.75 11.53 3.98
CA VAL A 29 -4.86 10.48 3.49
C VAL A 29 -5.70 9.31 2.94
N ILE A 30 -5.48 8.92 1.69
CA ILE A 30 -6.07 7.70 1.12
C ILE A 30 -5.01 6.60 1.03
N LEU A 31 -5.33 5.44 1.62
CA LEU A 31 -4.46 4.27 1.73
C LEU A 31 -4.89 3.22 0.70
N VAL A 32 -4.07 3.00 -0.33
CA VAL A 32 -4.35 2.08 -1.44
C VAL A 32 -3.58 0.78 -1.26
N MET A 33 -4.30 -0.30 -0.98
CA MET A 33 -3.74 -1.60 -0.62
C MET A 33 -3.21 -2.38 -1.83
N GLY A 34 -2.31 -3.34 -1.55
CA GLY A 34 -1.72 -4.26 -2.52
C GLY A 34 -2.63 -5.42 -2.94
N PHE A 35 -2.04 -6.34 -3.69
CA PHE A 35 -2.72 -7.51 -4.26
C PHE A 35 -3.35 -8.40 -3.19
N MET A 36 -4.63 -8.71 -3.38
CA MET A 36 -5.40 -9.67 -2.56
C MET A 36 -5.36 -9.43 -1.04
N THR A 37 -5.05 -8.21 -0.63
CA THR A 37 -4.95 -7.83 0.79
C THR A 37 -6.06 -6.84 1.13
N ILE A 38 -6.68 -7.02 2.28
CA ILE A 38 -7.79 -6.20 2.80
C ILE A 38 -7.27 -4.97 3.55
N LYS A 39 -8.13 -3.98 3.71
CA LYS A 39 -7.81 -2.69 4.34
C LYS A 39 -7.29 -2.78 5.77
N GLU A 40 -7.67 -3.82 6.51
CA GLU A 40 -7.22 -4.06 7.89
C GLU A 40 -5.71 -4.30 8.01
N ALA A 41 -5.03 -4.69 6.93
CA ALA A 41 -3.58 -4.83 6.94
C ALA A 41 -2.84 -3.49 7.16
N TRP A 42 -3.51 -2.36 6.94
CA TRP A 42 -2.96 -1.04 7.24
C TRP A 42 -2.92 -0.71 8.73
N THR A 43 -3.62 -1.46 9.60
CA THR A 43 -3.77 -1.14 11.04
C THR A 43 -2.44 -0.80 11.72
N PRO A 44 -1.34 -1.57 11.59
CA PRO A 44 -0.09 -1.22 12.27
C PRO A 44 0.47 0.14 11.87
N LEU A 45 0.35 0.52 10.59
CA LEU A 45 0.81 1.82 10.10
C LEU A 45 -0.15 2.95 10.50
N ILE A 46 -1.46 2.70 10.44
CA ILE A 46 -2.48 3.67 10.85
C ILE A 46 -2.31 4.02 12.32
N ASP A 47 -2.16 3.04 13.20
CA ASP A 47 -2.00 3.25 14.65
C ASP A 47 -0.75 4.10 14.94
N MET A 48 0.37 3.79 14.28
CA MET A 48 1.60 4.58 14.43
C MET A 48 1.44 6.02 13.92
N LEU A 49 0.76 6.20 12.79
CA LEU A 49 0.54 7.52 12.21
C LEU A 49 -0.39 8.36 13.08
N LEU A 50 -1.52 7.80 13.53
CA LEU A 50 -2.48 8.50 14.40
C LEU A 50 -1.86 8.90 15.73
N HIS A 51 -1.10 7.99 16.36
CA HIS A 51 -0.40 8.29 17.61
C HIS A 51 0.55 9.50 17.49
N LYS A 52 1.23 9.65 16.36
CA LYS A 52 2.10 10.81 16.11
C LYS A 52 1.34 12.11 15.90
N TRP A 53 0.08 12.04 15.47
CA TRP A 53 -0.76 13.22 15.25
C TRP A 53 -1.53 13.68 16.50
N ASP A 54 -1.61 12.85 17.54
CA ASP A 54 -2.34 13.20 18.77
C ASP A 54 -1.73 14.37 19.54
N ASP A 55 -0.42 14.61 19.39
CA ASP A 55 0.29 15.53 20.29
C ASP A 55 0.56 16.94 19.75
N ALA A 56 -0.04 17.43 18.70
CA ALA A 56 0.13 18.84 18.32
C ALA A 56 0.32 19.14 16.83
N VAL A 57 0.23 18.16 15.95
CA VAL A 57 0.50 18.35 14.53
C VAL A 57 -0.72 18.91 13.78
N GLY A 58 -1.93 18.68 14.30
CA GLY A 58 -3.17 19.12 13.66
C GLY A 58 -4.22 18.01 13.57
N ASN A 59 -5.11 18.08 12.59
CA ASN A 59 -6.11 17.06 12.35
C ASN A 59 -5.72 16.20 11.16
N VAL A 60 -5.88 14.88 11.29
CA VAL A 60 -5.69 13.96 10.18
C VAL A 60 -6.88 13.01 10.06
N LYS A 61 -7.28 12.75 8.84
CA LYS A 61 -8.30 11.78 8.49
C LYS A 61 -7.77 10.84 7.43
N LEU A 62 -7.70 9.55 7.76
CA LEU A 62 -7.27 8.53 6.84
C LEU A 62 -8.48 7.72 6.36
N VAL A 63 -8.48 7.34 5.09
CA VAL A 63 -9.39 6.33 4.56
C VAL A 63 -8.60 5.15 4.04
N SER A 64 -8.94 3.96 4.54
CA SER A 64 -8.49 2.68 3.99
C SER A 64 -9.67 1.98 3.35
N PHE A 65 -9.47 1.29 2.23
CA PHE A 65 -10.54 0.60 1.52
C PHE A 65 -10.06 -0.70 0.88
N ASP A 66 -10.99 -1.61 0.69
CA ASP A 66 -10.76 -2.84 -0.04
C ASP A 66 -10.84 -2.54 -1.54
N ASN A 67 -9.79 -2.86 -2.28
CA ASN A 67 -9.82 -2.76 -3.74
C ASN A 67 -10.90 -3.69 -4.33
N ARG A 68 -11.44 -3.35 -5.51
CA ARG A 68 -12.33 -4.29 -6.24
C ARG A 68 -11.71 -5.69 -6.31
N GLY A 69 -12.51 -6.70 -6.07
CA GLY A 69 -12.08 -8.10 -6.12
C GLY A 69 -11.64 -8.71 -4.82
N VAL A 70 -11.61 -7.96 -3.70
CA VAL A 70 -11.17 -8.45 -2.40
C VAL A 70 -12.02 -7.87 -1.26
N GLY A 71 -12.01 -8.55 -0.10
CA GLY A 71 -12.68 -8.10 1.12
C GLY A 71 -14.20 -7.96 0.95
N GLY A 72 -14.74 -6.85 1.44
CA GLY A 72 -16.15 -6.53 1.34
C GLY A 72 -16.52 -5.71 0.09
N SER A 73 -15.56 -5.42 -0.78
CA SER A 73 -15.80 -4.70 -2.03
C SER A 73 -16.30 -5.62 -3.14
N ASP A 74 -17.01 -5.04 -4.11
CA ASP A 74 -17.55 -5.77 -5.26
C ASP A 74 -16.46 -6.51 -6.06
N VAL A 75 -16.87 -7.64 -6.63
CA VAL A 75 -16.04 -8.47 -7.52
C VAL A 75 -16.66 -8.50 -8.92
N PRO A 76 -16.53 -7.41 -9.69
CA PRO A 76 -17.14 -7.30 -11.01
C PRO A 76 -16.61 -8.35 -12.01
N TRP A 77 -17.41 -8.64 -13.05
CA TRP A 77 -17.10 -9.64 -14.05
C TRP A 77 -16.12 -9.16 -15.14
N TRP A 78 -16.05 -7.84 -15.36
CA TRP A 78 -15.19 -7.27 -16.38
C TRP A 78 -13.74 -7.25 -15.94
N ARG A 79 -12.85 -7.11 -16.92
CA ARG A 79 -11.40 -7.04 -16.69
C ARG A 79 -11.02 -5.87 -15.81
N TYR A 80 -10.11 -6.10 -14.85
CA TYR A 80 -9.53 -5.04 -14.05
C TYR A 80 -8.29 -4.46 -14.72
N THR A 81 -8.08 -3.18 -14.51
CA THR A 81 -6.84 -2.44 -14.83
C THR A 81 -6.47 -1.57 -13.64
N THR A 82 -5.20 -1.26 -13.47
CA THR A 82 -4.75 -0.34 -12.43
C THR A 82 -5.34 1.07 -12.63
N SER A 83 -5.55 1.49 -13.88
CA SER A 83 -6.24 2.75 -14.18
C SER A 83 -7.72 2.72 -13.77
N GLY A 84 -8.44 1.62 -13.99
CA GLY A 84 -9.82 1.48 -13.51
C GLY A 84 -9.91 1.45 -11.98
N MET A 85 -8.92 0.84 -11.31
CA MET A 85 -8.84 0.84 -9.84
C MET A 85 -8.45 2.22 -9.29
N ALA A 86 -7.66 3.00 -10.02
CA ALA A 86 -7.38 4.40 -9.69
C ALA A 86 -8.64 5.29 -9.79
N GLN A 87 -9.54 4.99 -10.73
CA GLN A 87 -10.84 5.65 -10.81
C GLN A 87 -11.73 5.31 -9.59
N ASP A 88 -11.63 4.09 -9.02
CA ASP A 88 -12.33 3.77 -7.79
C ASP A 88 -11.81 4.58 -6.60
N ALA A 89 -10.49 4.69 -6.46
CA ALA A 89 -9.89 5.51 -5.42
C ALA A 89 -10.31 7.00 -5.55
N LEU A 90 -10.31 7.52 -6.77
CA LEU A 90 -10.79 8.88 -7.06
C LEU A 90 -12.28 9.04 -6.74
N ALA A 91 -13.12 8.08 -7.15
CA ALA A 91 -14.54 8.10 -6.86
C ALA A 91 -14.86 7.99 -5.36
N LEU A 92 -14.01 7.28 -4.60
CA LEU A 92 -14.12 7.25 -3.13
C LEU A 92 -13.76 8.63 -2.53
N MET A 93 -12.72 9.30 -3.04
CA MET A 93 -12.41 10.69 -2.63
C MET A 93 -13.59 11.62 -2.94
N ASP A 94 -14.21 11.50 -4.12
CA ASP A 94 -15.37 12.31 -4.50
C ASP A 94 -16.58 12.04 -3.59
N TYR A 95 -16.84 10.76 -3.28
CA TYR A 95 -17.90 10.36 -2.35
C TYR A 95 -17.70 10.96 -0.95
N LEU A 96 -16.45 11.05 -0.48
CA LEU A 96 -16.09 11.65 0.79
C LEU A 96 -16.01 13.19 0.75
N ASN A 97 -16.29 13.81 -0.41
CA ASN A 97 -16.12 15.24 -0.66
C ASN A 97 -14.68 15.72 -0.41
N TRP A 98 -13.69 14.91 -0.76
CA TRP A 98 -12.28 15.25 -0.67
C TRP A 98 -11.79 15.82 -2.00
N GLU A 99 -11.54 17.11 -2.04
CA GLU A 99 -11.02 17.77 -3.25
C GLU A 99 -9.61 17.27 -3.60
N SER A 100 -8.76 17.05 -2.59
CA SER A 100 -7.43 16.48 -2.73
C SER A 100 -7.06 15.64 -1.51
N ALA A 101 -6.06 14.76 -1.64
CA ALA A 101 -5.57 13.92 -0.55
C ALA A 101 -4.08 13.60 -0.72
N HIS A 102 -3.43 13.20 0.38
CA HIS A 102 -2.17 12.47 0.36
C HIS A 102 -2.44 11.03 -0.06
N VAL A 103 -1.78 10.58 -1.10
CA VAL A 103 -2.01 9.24 -1.69
C VAL A 103 -0.87 8.31 -1.27
N VAL A 104 -1.22 7.23 -0.57
CA VAL A 104 -0.26 6.25 -0.06
C VAL A 104 -0.59 4.89 -0.65
N GLY A 105 0.32 4.32 -1.44
CA GLY A 105 0.10 3.04 -2.09
C GLY A 105 1.23 2.03 -1.86
N VAL A 106 0.86 0.77 -1.60
CA VAL A 106 1.81 -0.34 -1.43
C VAL A 106 1.65 -1.37 -2.54
N SER A 107 2.74 -1.82 -3.16
CA SER A 107 2.74 -2.88 -4.17
C SER A 107 1.80 -2.54 -5.35
N MET A 108 0.78 -3.36 -5.64
CA MET A 108 -0.28 -3.04 -6.61
C MET A 108 -0.97 -1.70 -6.29
N GLY A 109 -1.13 -1.37 -5.01
CA GLY A 109 -1.67 -0.05 -4.59
C GLY A 109 -0.78 1.11 -5.01
N GLY A 110 0.54 0.93 -5.04
CA GLY A 110 1.47 1.91 -5.59
C GLY A 110 1.32 2.05 -7.11
N MET A 111 1.07 0.95 -7.85
CA MET A 111 0.74 1.00 -9.27
C MET A 111 -0.56 1.79 -9.53
N ILE A 112 -1.58 1.58 -8.70
CA ILE A 112 -2.85 2.31 -8.73
C ILE A 112 -2.62 3.79 -8.42
N SER A 113 -1.78 4.10 -7.43
CA SER A 113 -1.43 5.47 -7.03
C SER A 113 -0.67 6.22 -8.13
N LEU A 114 0.20 5.55 -8.88
CA LEU A 114 0.87 6.11 -10.06
C LEU A 114 -0.13 6.45 -11.17
N GLU A 115 -1.13 5.59 -11.42
CA GLU A 115 -2.21 5.87 -12.37
C GLU A 115 -3.00 7.11 -11.95
N LEU A 116 -3.40 7.20 -10.69
CA LEU A 116 -4.13 8.34 -10.14
C LEU A 116 -3.31 9.62 -10.27
N ALA A 117 -2.06 9.62 -9.77
CA ALA A 117 -1.19 10.79 -9.77
C ALA A 117 -0.89 11.31 -11.18
N SER A 118 -0.71 10.42 -12.17
CA SER A 118 -0.45 10.84 -13.55
C SER A 118 -1.70 11.31 -14.30
N THR A 119 -2.90 10.92 -13.85
CA THR A 119 -4.16 11.28 -14.52
C THR A 119 -4.77 12.56 -13.94
N VAL A 120 -4.72 12.71 -12.62
CA VAL A 120 -5.34 13.84 -11.90
C VAL A 120 -4.37 14.42 -10.85
N PRO A 121 -3.20 14.94 -11.27
CA PRO A 121 -2.16 15.40 -10.34
C PRO A 121 -2.64 16.49 -9.37
N LYS A 122 -3.61 17.31 -9.76
CA LYS A 122 -4.21 18.35 -8.90
C LYS A 122 -5.01 17.80 -7.72
N ARG A 123 -5.36 16.51 -7.76
CA ARG A 123 -6.06 15.81 -6.68
C ARG A 123 -5.09 15.20 -5.64
N VAL A 124 -3.78 15.28 -5.89
CA VAL A 124 -2.71 14.70 -5.06
C VAL A 124 -1.94 15.79 -4.33
N LYS A 125 -2.00 15.79 -3.01
CA LYS A 125 -1.20 16.67 -2.14
C LYS A 125 0.23 16.15 -1.98
N SER A 126 0.39 14.84 -1.76
CA SER A 126 1.67 14.13 -1.78
C SER A 126 1.47 12.69 -2.23
N LEU A 127 2.54 12.03 -2.66
CA LEU A 127 2.51 10.66 -3.17
C LEU A 127 3.53 9.79 -2.43
N THR A 128 3.08 8.72 -1.79
CA THR A 128 3.96 7.71 -1.18
C THR A 128 3.82 6.39 -1.92
N LEU A 129 4.93 5.88 -2.41
CA LEU A 129 5.03 4.65 -3.19
C LEU A 129 5.92 3.64 -2.45
N MET A 130 5.32 2.56 -1.94
CA MET A 130 6.02 1.53 -1.19
C MET A 130 6.11 0.24 -1.99
N VAL A 131 7.33 -0.30 -2.15
CA VAL A 131 7.62 -1.61 -2.77
C VAL A 131 6.82 -1.84 -4.05
N THR A 132 6.88 -0.90 -4.97
CA THR A 132 6.08 -0.87 -6.20
C THR A 132 6.94 -0.68 -7.45
N THR A 133 6.32 -0.71 -8.62
CA THR A 133 6.96 -0.61 -9.93
C THR A 133 6.11 0.22 -10.88
N ARG A 134 6.75 0.77 -11.92
CA ARG A 134 6.05 1.35 -13.09
C ARG A 134 5.44 0.32 -14.03
N GLY A 135 5.73 -0.97 -13.80
CA GLY A 135 5.28 -2.10 -14.63
C GLY A 135 6.38 -2.73 -15.49
N LYS A 136 6.05 -3.86 -16.15
CA LYS A 136 6.94 -4.62 -17.03
C LYS A 136 8.30 -4.99 -16.40
N TYR A 137 8.30 -5.34 -15.12
CA TYR A 137 9.52 -5.72 -14.42
C TYR A 137 9.83 -7.22 -14.57
N VAL A 138 11.07 -7.58 -14.30
CA VAL A 138 11.51 -8.98 -14.26
C VAL A 138 11.38 -9.50 -12.83
N GLU A 139 10.56 -10.51 -12.64
CA GLU A 139 10.35 -11.15 -11.35
C GLU A 139 11.67 -11.75 -10.80
N ASP A 140 11.84 -11.72 -9.48
CA ASP A 140 12.93 -12.45 -8.84
C ASP A 140 12.59 -13.95 -8.86
N PRO A 141 13.47 -14.83 -9.37
CA PRO A 141 13.23 -16.27 -9.40
C PRO A 141 12.93 -16.90 -8.03
N ARG A 142 13.42 -16.28 -6.94
CA ARG A 142 13.20 -16.74 -5.56
C ARG A 142 11.73 -16.62 -5.15
N SER A 143 10.95 -15.74 -5.78
CA SER A 143 9.53 -15.58 -5.46
C SER A 143 8.65 -16.72 -5.95
N LYS A 144 9.06 -17.46 -7.00
CA LYS A 144 8.22 -18.44 -7.71
C LYS A 144 7.74 -19.59 -6.82
N GLY A 145 8.66 -20.17 -6.03
CA GLY A 145 8.33 -21.27 -5.11
C GLY A 145 7.33 -20.84 -4.03
N PRO A 146 7.67 -19.84 -3.20
CA PRO A 146 6.77 -19.33 -2.18
C PRO A 146 5.45 -18.77 -2.72
N MET A 147 5.44 -18.17 -3.90
CA MET A 147 4.20 -17.72 -4.55
C MET A 147 3.28 -18.88 -4.88
N LYS A 148 3.84 -19.95 -5.46
CA LYS A 148 3.09 -21.18 -5.73
C LYS A 148 2.56 -21.81 -4.45
N GLU A 149 3.39 -21.91 -3.41
CA GLU A 149 2.98 -22.42 -2.09
C GLU A 149 1.80 -21.58 -1.53
N SER A 150 1.87 -20.25 -1.62
CA SER A 150 0.81 -19.35 -1.15
C SER A 150 -0.50 -19.48 -1.95
N MET A 151 -0.42 -19.74 -3.25
CA MET A 151 -1.60 -19.90 -4.09
C MET A 151 -2.27 -21.28 -3.90
N ASP A 152 -1.49 -22.32 -3.65
CA ASP A 152 -1.97 -23.70 -3.48
C ASP A 152 -2.47 -23.96 -2.03
N ALA A 153 -2.03 -23.16 -1.06
CA ALA A 153 -2.38 -23.33 0.34
C ALA A 153 -3.86 -23.02 0.61
N THR A 154 -4.53 -23.94 1.33
CA THR A 154 -5.93 -23.78 1.75
C THR A 154 -6.07 -23.56 3.25
N GLU A 155 -5.12 -24.11 4.03
CA GLU A 155 -5.13 -24.02 5.48
C GLU A 155 -4.46 -22.73 5.96
N PRO A 156 -5.02 -22.03 6.97
CA PRO A 156 -4.50 -20.76 7.47
C PRO A 156 -3.02 -20.80 7.85
N GLU A 157 -2.58 -21.85 8.50
CA GLU A 157 -1.17 -22.06 8.89
C GLU A 157 -0.25 -22.16 7.65
N ALA A 158 -0.67 -22.92 6.63
CA ALA A 158 0.11 -23.08 5.40
C ALA A 158 0.17 -21.76 4.62
N ILE A 159 -0.92 -21.00 4.58
CA ILE A 159 -0.97 -19.66 3.99
C ILE A 159 0.02 -18.74 4.71
N ALA A 160 -0.01 -18.70 6.04
CA ALA A 160 0.89 -17.87 6.84
C ALA A 160 2.37 -18.21 6.60
N LYS A 161 2.71 -19.50 6.58
CA LYS A 161 4.08 -19.98 6.28
C LYS A 161 4.58 -19.54 4.90
N ALA A 162 3.72 -19.65 3.89
CA ALA A 162 4.07 -19.22 2.53
C ALA A 162 4.22 -17.70 2.44
N GLN A 163 3.33 -16.96 3.08
CA GLN A 163 3.38 -15.49 3.13
C GLN A 163 4.62 -14.97 3.88
N LEU A 164 5.05 -15.63 4.96
CA LEU A 164 6.30 -15.28 5.63
C LEU A 164 7.49 -15.29 4.66
N LYS A 165 7.62 -16.33 3.85
CA LYS A 165 8.69 -16.47 2.86
C LYS A 165 8.62 -15.43 1.74
N LEU A 166 7.41 -14.97 1.40
CA LEU A 166 7.20 -13.97 0.34
C LEU A 166 7.45 -12.55 0.81
N LEU A 167 7.04 -12.25 2.04
CA LEU A 167 6.94 -10.88 2.53
C LEU A 167 8.16 -10.43 3.34
N TYR A 168 8.88 -11.39 3.95
CA TYR A 168 9.95 -11.06 4.89
C TYR A 168 11.21 -11.89 4.65
N SER A 169 12.37 -11.33 4.96
CA SER A 169 13.65 -12.05 4.94
C SER A 169 13.86 -12.85 6.22
N ASP A 170 14.57 -13.99 6.12
CA ASP A 170 14.94 -14.78 7.29
C ASP A 170 15.78 -13.97 8.28
N VAL A 171 16.68 -13.09 7.78
CA VAL A 171 17.51 -12.21 8.61
C VAL A 171 16.64 -11.31 9.51
N TYR A 172 15.54 -10.81 8.99
CA TYR A 172 14.58 -10.02 9.78
C TYR A 172 13.78 -10.90 10.74
N LEU A 173 13.28 -12.04 10.26
CA LEU A 173 12.38 -12.92 11.01
C LEU A 173 13.06 -13.58 12.22
N ASP A 174 14.35 -13.88 12.13
CA ASP A 174 15.08 -14.58 13.19
C ASP A 174 15.57 -13.65 14.31
N GLN A 175 15.34 -12.34 14.18
CA GLN A 175 15.64 -11.39 15.24
C GLN A 175 14.63 -11.51 16.40
N PRO A 176 15.08 -11.29 17.65
CA PRO A 176 14.19 -11.22 18.79
C PRO A 176 13.25 -10.01 18.69
N MET A 177 12.08 -10.09 19.29
CA MET A 177 11.25 -8.91 19.56
C MET A 177 11.96 -8.01 20.58
N ALA A 178 11.63 -6.71 20.54
CA ALA A 178 12.16 -5.75 21.52
C ALA A 178 11.74 -6.07 22.96
N PHE A 179 10.63 -6.78 23.13
CA PHE A 179 10.08 -7.18 24.43
C PHE A 179 9.57 -8.63 24.35
N GLY A 180 9.80 -9.38 25.44
CA GLY A 180 9.39 -10.80 25.57
C GLY A 180 10.38 -11.78 24.92
N ASP A 181 10.03 -13.06 24.97
CA ASP A 181 10.89 -14.18 24.57
C ASP A 181 10.62 -14.67 23.12
N LYS A 182 9.70 -14.04 22.40
CA LYS A 182 9.33 -14.44 21.05
C LYS A 182 10.29 -13.84 20.00
N THR A 183 10.51 -14.59 18.91
CA THR A 183 11.15 -14.03 17.70
C THR A 183 10.13 -13.29 16.85
N ARG A 184 10.59 -12.41 15.95
CA ARG A 184 9.73 -11.76 14.97
C ARG A 184 9.01 -12.79 14.09
N ARG A 185 9.66 -13.90 13.74
CA ARG A 185 9.04 -15.00 12.99
C ARG A 185 7.78 -15.52 13.68
N HIS A 186 7.84 -15.72 14.98
CA HIS A 186 6.70 -16.23 15.73
C HIS A 186 5.54 -15.21 15.71
N VAL A 187 5.83 -13.95 15.98
CA VAL A 187 4.80 -12.89 16.00
C VAL A 187 4.20 -12.64 14.61
N MET A 188 5.03 -12.59 13.56
CA MET A 188 4.55 -12.43 12.20
C MET A 188 3.75 -13.63 11.71
N HIS A 189 4.13 -14.84 12.14
CA HIS A 189 3.36 -16.05 11.84
C HIS A 189 1.96 -15.99 12.48
N GLU A 190 1.88 -15.68 13.77
CA GLU A 190 0.60 -15.54 14.47
C GLU A 190 -0.28 -14.46 13.81
N TYR A 191 0.30 -13.32 13.45
CA TYR A 191 -0.38 -12.24 12.75
C TYR A 191 -0.96 -12.70 11.41
N LEU A 192 -0.14 -13.31 10.56
CA LEU A 192 -0.57 -13.77 9.24
C LEU A 192 -1.59 -14.91 9.32
N GLU A 193 -1.43 -15.83 10.27
CA GLU A 193 -2.38 -16.91 10.49
C GLU A 193 -3.73 -16.40 10.98
N PHE A 194 -3.74 -15.43 11.89
CA PHE A 194 -4.97 -14.77 12.34
C PHE A 194 -5.70 -14.13 11.15
N HIS A 195 -5.00 -13.36 10.31
CA HIS A 195 -5.60 -12.77 9.12
C HIS A 195 -6.06 -13.82 8.11
N ALA A 196 -5.35 -14.94 7.95
CA ALA A 196 -5.77 -16.03 7.09
C ALA A 196 -7.05 -16.72 7.59
N LYS A 197 -7.23 -16.81 8.92
CA LYS A 197 -8.43 -17.38 9.56
C LYS A 197 -9.65 -16.48 9.47
N THR A 198 -9.44 -15.18 9.57
CA THR A 198 -10.55 -14.19 9.69
C THR A 198 -10.99 -13.60 8.35
N ARG A 199 -10.14 -13.66 7.32
CA ARG A 199 -10.46 -13.09 6.00
C ARG A 199 -11.62 -13.84 5.31
N VAL A 200 -12.46 -13.10 4.62
CA VAL A 200 -13.41 -13.66 3.66
C VAL A 200 -12.62 -14.36 2.54
N LYS A 201 -12.99 -15.59 2.21
CA LYS A 201 -12.33 -16.34 1.12
C LYS A 201 -12.47 -15.57 -0.20
N PRO A 202 -11.36 -15.16 -0.83
CA PRO A 202 -11.46 -14.38 -2.06
C PRO A 202 -12.04 -15.21 -3.20
N LEU A 203 -12.84 -14.56 -4.05
CA LEU A 203 -13.31 -15.20 -5.27
C LEU A 203 -12.17 -15.31 -6.28
N VAL A 204 -12.04 -16.47 -6.91
CA VAL A 204 -11.00 -16.75 -7.91
C VAL A 204 -10.99 -15.69 -9.02
N ARG A 205 -12.17 -15.24 -9.47
CA ARG A 205 -12.27 -14.20 -10.51
C ARG A 205 -11.65 -12.87 -10.07
N GLY A 206 -11.79 -12.47 -8.78
CA GLY A 206 -11.17 -11.28 -8.22
C GLY A 206 -9.64 -11.38 -8.28
N MET A 207 -9.10 -12.52 -7.84
CA MET A 207 -7.68 -12.82 -7.88
C MET A 207 -7.13 -12.78 -9.31
N VAL A 208 -7.77 -13.49 -10.26
CA VAL A 208 -7.34 -13.51 -11.66
C VAL A 208 -7.36 -12.12 -12.27
N ASN A 209 -8.41 -11.33 -12.03
CA ASN A 209 -8.51 -9.97 -12.57
C ASN A 209 -7.50 -9.01 -11.94
N GLN A 210 -7.19 -9.12 -10.65
CA GLN A 210 -6.10 -8.32 -10.06
C GLN A 210 -4.72 -8.72 -10.63
N VAL A 211 -4.46 -10.02 -10.84
CA VAL A 211 -3.22 -10.47 -11.53
C VAL A 211 -3.13 -9.88 -12.94
N LEU A 212 -4.24 -9.87 -13.69
CA LEU A 212 -4.26 -9.25 -15.02
C LEU A 212 -4.00 -7.75 -14.96
N ALA A 213 -4.53 -7.05 -13.96
CA ALA A 213 -4.27 -5.62 -13.75
C ALA A 213 -2.78 -5.36 -13.50
N ILE A 214 -2.13 -6.15 -12.62
CA ILE A 214 -0.69 -6.06 -12.35
C ILE A 214 0.14 -6.33 -13.63
N ARG A 215 -0.16 -7.41 -14.33
CA ARG A 215 0.61 -7.82 -15.52
C ARG A 215 0.48 -6.85 -16.71
N THR A 216 -0.60 -6.10 -16.76
CA THR A 216 -0.84 -5.10 -17.82
C THR A 216 -0.55 -3.67 -17.39
N HIS A 217 -0.15 -3.48 -16.15
CA HIS A 217 0.24 -2.17 -15.64
C HIS A 217 1.48 -1.64 -16.36
N TRP A 218 1.40 -0.36 -16.73
CA TRP A 218 2.53 0.37 -17.31
C TRP A 218 2.32 1.88 -17.22
N ILE A 219 3.30 2.56 -16.64
CA ILE A 219 3.39 4.02 -16.65
C ILE A 219 4.55 4.42 -17.57
N SER A 220 4.26 5.20 -18.62
CA SER A 220 5.25 5.67 -19.57
C SER A 220 6.18 6.74 -18.98
N ASP A 221 7.28 7.05 -19.66
CA ASP A 221 8.23 8.08 -19.23
C ASP A 221 7.56 9.46 -19.17
N GLU A 222 6.69 9.75 -20.14
CA GLU A 222 5.95 11.02 -20.22
C GLU A 222 4.98 11.16 -19.01
N ARG A 223 4.35 10.06 -18.61
CA ARG A 223 3.47 10.06 -17.45
C ARG A 223 4.23 10.18 -16.13
N LEU A 224 5.42 9.55 -16.02
CA LEU A 224 6.30 9.75 -14.86
C LEU A 224 6.85 11.19 -14.81
N ALA A 225 7.20 11.76 -15.95
CA ALA A 225 7.60 13.15 -16.03
C ALA A 225 6.46 14.09 -15.58
N ALA A 226 5.21 13.84 -16.01
CA ALA A 226 4.06 14.62 -15.57
C ALA A 226 3.82 14.53 -14.04
N ILE A 227 4.05 13.35 -13.42
CA ILE A 227 4.02 13.21 -11.95
C ILE A 227 5.12 14.07 -11.30
N ASN A 228 6.35 14.00 -11.85
CA ASN A 228 7.48 14.76 -11.31
C ASN A 228 7.28 16.26 -11.44
N ASP A 229 6.79 16.72 -12.59
CA ASP A 229 6.59 18.14 -12.91
C ASP A 229 5.41 18.76 -12.16
N ALA A 230 4.51 17.92 -11.60
CA ALA A 230 3.44 18.39 -10.73
C ALA A 230 3.95 18.97 -9.40
N GLY A 231 5.18 18.61 -8.98
CA GLY A 231 5.92 19.24 -7.89
C GLY A 231 5.44 18.94 -6.48
N PHE A 232 4.43 18.10 -6.29
CA PHE A 232 4.02 17.67 -4.96
C PHE A 232 5.08 16.77 -4.31
N PRO A 233 5.20 16.74 -2.98
CA PRO A 233 6.16 15.90 -2.28
C PRO A 233 5.94 14.40 -2.57
N ILE A 234 7.04 13.67 -2.80
CA ILE A 234 7.03 12.23 -3.11
C ILE A 234 7.93 11.48 -2.14
N LEU A 235 7.44 10.38 -1.58
CA LEU A 235 8.20 9.44 -0.76
C LEU A 235 8.25 8.08 -1.45
N LEU A 236 9.46 7.61 -1.75
CA LEU A 236 9.72 6.27 -2.25
C LEU A 236 10.20 5.39 -1.10
N VAL A 237 9.54 4.27 -0.86
CA VAL A 237 9.90 3.32 0.21
C VAL A 237 10.23 1.97 -0.40
N GLY A 238 11.41 1.44 -0.11
CA GLY A 238 11.87 0.17 -0.64
C GLY A 238 12.69 -0.65 0.35
N GLY A 239 12.84 -1.94 0.05
CA GLY A 239 13.60 -2.89 0.84
C GLY A 239 14.55 -3.72 0.00
N ALA A 240 15.77 -3.95 0.50
CA ALA A 240 16.79 -4.71 -0.22
C ALA A 240 16.44 -6.20 -0.37
N MET A 241 15.56 -6.71 0.50
CA MET A 241 15.17 -8.13 0.53
C MET A 241 13.81 -8.40 -0.11
N ASP A 242 13.24 -7.44 -0.86
CA ASP A 242 11.99 -7.65 -1.59
C ASP A 242 12.22 -8.57 -2.79
N ILE A 243 11.61 -9.77 -2.73
CA ILE A 243 11.67 -10.76 -3.82
C ILE A 243 10.43 -10.72 -4.73
N LEU A 244 9.37 -9.99 -4.36
CA LEU A 244 8.18 -9.83 -5.20
C LEU A 244 8.33 -8.67 -6.18
N ILE A 245 8.73 -7.51 -5.69
CA ILE A 245 9.07 -6.35 -6.52
C ILE A 245 10.51 -5.97 -6.19
N PRO A 246 11.48 -6.42 -7.00
CA PRO A 246 12.90 -6.27 -6.68
C PRO A 246 13.32 -4.80 -6.48
N PRO A 247 14.32 -4.53 -5.63
CA PRO A 247 14.78 -3.17 -5.29
C PRO A 247 15.11 -2.28 -6.48
N ARG A 248 15.52 -2.88 -7.61
CA ARG A 248 15.80 -2.14 -8.87
C ARG A 248 14.57 -1.39 -9.40
N GLU A 249 13.35 -1.83 -9.06
CA GLU A 249 12.12 -1.16 -9.52
C GLU A 249 11.97 0.22 -8.83
N MET A 250 12.29 0.30 -7.53
CA MET A 250 12.36 1.61 -6.85
C MET A 250 13.47 2.48 -7.44
N GLN A 251 14.63 1.91 -7.78
CA GLN A 251 15.71 2.64 -8.44
C GLN A 251 15.27 3.18 -9.82
N THR A 252 14.50 2.38 -10.58
CA THR A 252 13.89 2.81 -11.83
C THR A 252 12.94 3.99 -11.63
N LEU A 253 12.05 3.92 -10.63
CA LEU A 253 11.18 5.06 -10.28
C LEU A 253 12.02 6.29 -9.90
N ARG A 254 13.08 6.12 -9.09
CA ARG A 254 13.97 7.21 -8.66
C ARG A 254 14.74 7.87 -9.79
N GLN A 255 14.96 7.17 -10.92
CA GLN A 255 15.56 7.76 -12.12
C GLN A 255 14.65 8.76 -12.83
N HIS A 256 13.33 8.62 -12.69
CA HIS A 256 12.33 9.48 -13.31
C HIS A 256 11.77 10.53 -12.34
N LEU A 257 11.57 10.15 -11.08
CA LEU A 257 11.08 11.04 -10.02
C LEU A 257 12.29 11.66 -9.31
N LYS A 258 12.56 12.93 -9.56
CA LYS A 258 13.79 13.64 -9.17
C LYS A 258 13.48 15.00 -8.57
N GLY A 259 14.46 15.54 -7.84
CA GLY A 259 14.39 16.87 -7.24
C GLY A 259 14.25 16.79 -5.72
N ASP A 260 14.24 17.96 -5.07
CA ASP A 260 14.22 18.10 -3.62
C ASP A 260 12.88 17.70 -3.00
N HIS A 261 11.82 17.64 -3.84
CA HIS A 261 10.51 17.16 -3.44
C HIS A 261 10.41 15.62 -3.39
N VAL A 262 11.45 14.87 -3.80
CA VAL A 262 11.47 13.41 -3.81
C VAL A 262 12.40 12.85 -2.75
N GLN A 263 11.84 12.21 -1.75
CA GLN A 263 12.54 11.55 -0.66
C GLN A 263 12.55 10.03 -0.84
N THR A 264 13.47 9.35 -0.17
CA THR A 264 13.62 7.90 -0.21
C THR A 264 13.87 7.36 1.19
N LEU A 265 13.10 6.35 1.59
CA LEU A 265 13.38 5.48 2.72
C LEU A 265 13.75 4.09 2.18
N PHE A 266 14.93 3.62 2.52
CA PHE A 266 15.41 2.32 2.07
C PHE A 266 15.88 1.48 3.24
N PHE A 267 15.35 0.25 3.35
CA PHE A 267 15.60 -0.66 4.46
C PHE A 267 16.40 -1.88 3.99
N GLU A 268 17.60 -2.05 4.49
CA GLU A 268 18.52 -3.15 4.12
C GLU A 268 17.95 -4.55 4.40
N GLN A 269 17.11 -4.68 5.41
CA GLN A 269 16.44 -5.94 5.73
C GLN A 269 14.95 -5.94 5.36
N GLY A 270 14.50 -4.88 4.68
CA GLY A 270 13.10 -4.72 4.25
C GLY A 270 12.72 -5.72 3.18
N GLY A 271 11.65 -6.47 3.41
CA GLY A 271 10.99 -7.32 2.43
C GLY A 271 9.78 -6.63 1.81
N HIS A 272 8.91 -7.40 1.17
CA HIS A 272 7.70 -6.86 0.56
C HIS A 272 6.66 -6.37 1.57
N GLY A 273 6.63 -6.97 2.78
CA GLY A 273 5.75 -6.56 3.89
C GLY A 273 6.25 -5.33 4.66
N ILE A 274 6.92 -4.41 4.00
CA ILE A 274 7.71 -3.32 4.58
C ILE A 274 6.92 -2.43 5.54
N PHE A 275 5.66 -2.14 5.24
CA PHE A 275 4.80 -1.26 6.07
C PHE A 275 4.35 -1.92 7.39
N ILE A 276 4.46 -3.26 7.48
CA ILE A 276 4.28 -4.02 8.72
C ILE A 276 5.61 -4.21 9.45
N GLN A 277 6.73 -4.28 8.70
CA GLN A 277 8.07 -4.43 9.28
C GLN A 277 8.54 -3.15 10.00
N TYR A 278 8.29 -1.99 9.41
CA TYR A 278 8.81 -0.69 9.81
C TYR A 278 7.70 0.37 9.91
N PRO A 279 6.60 0.09 10.64
CA PRO A 279 5.46 1.00 10.67
C PRO A 279 5.80 2.35 11.31
N ALA A 280 6.70 2.38 12.30
CA ALA A 280 7.08 3.60 13.00
C ALA A 280 7.92 4.52 12.10
N GLU A 281 8.95 3.99 11.45
CA GLU A 281 9.84 4.74 10.55
C GLU A 281 9.11 5.25 9.31
N ILE A 282 8.16 4.45 8.79
CA ILE A 282 7.32 4.84 7.66
C ILE A 282 6.32 5.92 8.11
N ALA A 283 5.74 5.80 9.31
CA ALA A 283 4.86 6.84 9.86
C ALA A 283 5.61 8.16 10.09
N ASP A 284 6.89 8.13 10.50
CA ASP A 284 7.74 9.32 10.59
C ASP A 284 7.91 9.98 9.23
N GLY A 285 8.31 9.21 8.22
CA GLY A 285 8.49 9.71 6.86
C GLY A 285 7.19 10.24 6.24
N LEU A 286 6.05 9.60 6.50
CA LEU A 286 4.73 10.09 6.07
C LEU A 286 4.35 11.39 6.76
N THR A 287 4.55 11.49 8.06
CA THR A 287 4.26 12.72 8.83
C THR A 287 5.10 13.90 8.31
N GLU A 288 6.40 13.69 8.13
CA GLU A 288 7.29 14.71 7.56
C GLU A 288 6.85 15.13 6.15
N LEU A 289 6.45 14.16 5.30
CA LEU A 289 6.00 14.44 3.94
C LEU A 289 4.71 15.27 3.93
N ILE A 290 3.74 14.90 4.76
CA ILE A 290 2.44 15.57 4.86
C ILE A 290 2.61 17.01 5.35
N LEU A 291 3.49 17.23 6.33
CA LEU A 291 3.76 18.56 6.90
C LEU A 291 4.50 19.52 5.96
N ARG A 292 5.00 19.06 4.81
CA ARG A 292 5.62 19.91 3.78
C ARG A 292 4.61 20.46 2.77
N CYS A 293 3.36 20.02 2.82
CA CYS A 293 2.28 20.47 1.96
C CYS A 293 1.50 21.60 2.63
#